data_a8fb1f4706058bd882db6b59640af28f
#
_entry.id   a8fb1f4706058bd882db6b59640af28f
#
_cell.length_a   1.000
_cell.length_b   1.000
_cell.length_c   1.000
_cell.angle_alpha   90.00
_cell.angle_beta   90.00
_cell.angle_gamma   90.00
#
_symmetry.space_group_name_H-M   'P 1'
#
loop_
_entity.id
_entity.type
_entity.pdbx_description
1 polymer ?
#
loop_
_entity_poly.entity_id
_entity_poly.type
_entity_poly.pdbx_seq_one_letter_code
_entity_poly.pdbx_strand_id
1 'polypeptide(L)'
;MKILILGAGTVGSTAAESLSEENEITVVDLNARHLRELQDRLDIRTVEGHASHPRVLEQAGAADADIMVALTDSDETNMVACQIAYSLYRTPVKIARIRAVEYTARQELFTPKGVPVDTIISPEQLVTDHIEQLIHYPGAHQVLDFAEGRVRLVGVMAKAGGPLVGQELRQLRRHIPHTDARVAAIYRRLENNGEDEARYETILPQGDTVIKDNDLVFFLAARKDIRVMMSELLRLEHPVRSIMIAGGGHIGFELAKRLEGTNRVKIIERDPERARHIAERLKSTVVLTGDAVNEGLLEEENIESVDVFCALTSAEEANILSSFLAKRMGASKVIALINRPSYAKLVEDQYVDIAVSPQEITLSALLARVRGMRLDVGQVHALRSGAAEDLEAVAHGDEKTSKVVGKAIEDIPLPPGSTIGAIVRGTDVLMAHHDTVVEAEDHVILFLTDRTQIPSVERLFQVSVSYM
;
A
#
# COMPACT_ATOMS: atom_id res chain seq x y z
N MET A 1 -2.11 0.75 -23.38
CA MET A 1 -3.26 1.66 -23.16
C MET A 1 -2.81 3.11 -23.30
N LYS A 2 -3.73 4.02 -23.61
CA LYS A 2 -3.49 5.47 -23.60
C LYS A 2 -3.93 6.04 -22.26
N ILE A 3 -3.00 6.55 -21.49
CA ILE A 3 -3.27 7.06 -20.14
C ILE A 3 -2.97 8.55 -20.08
N LEU A 4 -3.97 9.32 -19.66
CA LEU A 4 -3.87 10.76 -19.47
C LEU A 4 -3.70 11.07 -17.97
N ILE A 5 -2.54 11.61 -17.58
CA ILE A 5 -2.23 11.99 -16.20
C ILE A 5 -2.32 13.51 -16.07
N LEU A 6 -3.13 13.99 -15.15
CA LEU A 6 -3.30 15.41 -14.84
C LEU A 6 -2.58 15.74 -13.52
N GLY A 7 -1.51 16.52 -13.62
CA GLY A 7 -0.61 16.87 -12.54
C GLY A 7 0.75 16.15 -12.63
N ALA A 8 1.83 16.92 -12.78
CA ALA A 8 3.22 16.45 -12.79
C ALA A 8 3.93 16.68 -11.43
N GLY A 9 3.16 16.69 -10.35
CA GLY A 9 3.72 16.66 -9.00
C GLY A 9 4.35 15.30 -8.68
N THR A 10 4.84 15.11 -7.46
CA THR A 10 5.59 13.91 -7.07
C THR A 10 4.87 12.60 -7.43
N VAL A 11 3.58 12.46 -7.06
CA VAL A 11 2.81 11.23 -7.35
C VAL A 11 2.60 11.06 -8.86
N GLY A 12 2.21 12.14 -9.56
CA GLY A 12 1.96 12.08 -11.00
C GLY A 12 3.22 11.80 -11.83
N SER A 13 4.35 12.38 -11.45
CA SER A 13 5.65 12.11 -12.11
C SER A 13 6.10 10.66 -11.93
N THR A 14 6.00 10.13 -10.70
CA THR A 14 6.37 8.74 -10.42
C THR A 14 5.39 7.76 -11.05
N ALA A 15 4.09 8.11 -11.11
CA ALA A 15 3.11 7.30 -11.84
C ALA A 15 3.40 7.26 -13.35
N ALA A 16 3.75 8.40 -13.95
CA ALA A 16 4.13 8.47 -15.35
C ALA A 16 5.37 7.60 -15.64
N GLU A 17 6.38 7.66 -14.77
CA GLU A 17 7.59 6.83 -14.86
C GLU A 17 7.27 5.33 -14.79
N SER A 18 6.46 4.92 -13.79
CA SER A 18 6.11 3.52 -13.58
C SER A 18 5.19 2.93 -14.65
N LEU A 19 4.45 3.76 -15.37
CA LEU A 19 3.47 3.33 -16.39
C LEU A 19 3.96 3.50 -17.83
N SER A 20 5.02 4.30 -18.07
CA SER A 20 5.48 4.64 -19.42
C SER A 20 6.12 3.48 -20.18
N GLU A 21 6.66 2.48 -19.49
CA GLU A 21 7.28 1.31 -20.14
C GLU A 21 6.27 0.46 -20.93
N GLU A 22 5.00 0.47 -20.50
CA GLU A 22 3.96 -0.41 -21.06
C GLU A 22 2.78 0.34 -21.70
N ASN A 23 2.75 1.67 -21.59
CA ASN A 23 1.60 2.48 -21.98
C ASN A 23 2.02 3.77 -22.69
N GLU A 24 1.11 4.29 -23.53
CA GLU A 24 1.24 5.64 -24.09
C GLU A 24 0.78 6.66 -23.05
N ILE A 25 1.71 7.43 -22.50
CA ILE A 25 1.43 8.40 -21.45
C ILE A 25 1.38 9.81 -21.98
N THR A 26 0.34 10.55 -21.65
CA THR A 26 0.27 12.00 -21.79
C THR A 26 0.16 12.63 -20.41
N VAL A 27 1.01 13.62 -20.10
CA VAL A 27 0.99 14.34 -18.82
C VAL A 27 0.60 15.81 -19.06
N VAL A 28 -0.34 16.30 -18.25
CA VAL A 28 -0.77 17.72 -18.23
C VAL A 28 -0.36 18.37 -16.93
N ASP A 29 0.29 19.52 -17.00
CA ASP A 29 0.60 20.34 -15.82
C ASP A 29 0.66 21.83 -16.18
N LEU A 30 0.48 22.69 -15.17
CA LEU A 30 0.68 24.14 -15.30
C LEU A 30 2.16 24.52 -15.35
N ASN A 31 3.02 23.69 -14.77
CA ASN A 31 4.43 23.96 -14.62
C ASN A 31 5.24 23.35 -15.77
N ALA A 32 5.59 24.17 -16.75
CA ALA A 32 6.41 23.79 -17.89
C ALA A 32 7.78 23.17 -17.51
N ARG A 33 8.31 23.50 -16.33
CA ARG A 33 9.58 22.93 -15.86
C ARG A 33 9.42 21.46 -15.48
N HIS A 34 8.38 21.10 -14.73
CA HIS A 34 8.09 19.71 -14.38
C HIS A 34 7.88 18.86 -15.64
N LEU A 35 7.17 19.41 -16.63
CA LEU A 35 6.93 18.72 -17.90
C LEU A 35 8.21 18.45 -18.69
N ARG A 36 9.13 19.43 -18.74
CA ARG A 36 10.45 19.24 -19.38
C ARG A 36 11.30 18.20 -18.68
N GLU A 37 11.39 18.27 -17.34
CA GLU A 37 12.13 17.29 -16.53
C GLU A 37 11.63 15.84 -16.75
N LEU A 38 10.33 15.67 -17.01
CA LEU A 38 9.76 14.35 -17.37
C LEU A 38 10.11 13.95 -18.79
N GLN A 39 9.99 14.85 -19.77
CA GLN A 39 10.33 14.56 -21.18
C GLN A 39 11.80 14.23 -21.40
N ASP A 40 12.71 14.84 -20.59
CA ASP A 40 14.14 14.56 -20.67
C ASP A 40 14.48 13.12 -20.23
N ARG A 41 13.61 12.47 -19.47
CA ARG A 41 13.83 11.14 -18.91
C ARG A 41 12.93 10.05 -19.48
N LEU A 42 11.75 10.42 -19.99
CA LEU A 42 10.72 9.47 -20.38
C LEU A 42 10.24 9.78 -21.80
N ASP A 43 9.94 8.73 -22.56
CA ASP A 43 9.27 8.87 -23.88
C ASP A 43 7.76 9.05 -23.68
N ILE A 44 7.36 10.26 -23.33
CA ILE A 44 5.97 10.63 -23.04
C ILE A 44 5.58 11.92 -23.73
N ARG A 45 4.28 12.09 -23.95
CA ARG A 45 3.72 13.35 -24.42
C ARG A 45 3.41 14.26 -23.25
N THR A 46 3.68 15.56 -23.38
CA THR A 46 3.32 16.55 -22.37
C THR A 46 2.49 17.68 -22.96
N VAL A 47 1.60 18.25 -22.15
CA VAL A 47 0.76 19.40 -22.51
C VAL A 47 0.76 20.40 -21.35
N GLU A 48 1.21 21.62 -21.61
CA GLU A 48 1.17 22.70 -20.63
C GLU A 48 -0.23 23.32 -20.59
N GLY A 49 -0.84 23.38 -19.41
CA GLY A 49 -2.14 24.02 -19.23
C GLY A 49 -2.90 23.57 -18.00
N HIS A 50 -4.03 24.23 -17.76
CA HIS A 50 -4.88 23.92 -16.61
C HIS A 50 -5.70 22.65 -16.87
N ALA A 51 -5.59 21.68 -15.96
CA ALA A 51 -6.17 20.35 -16.12
C ALA A 51 -7.72 20.33 -16.27
N SER A 52 -8.41 21.36 -15.78
CA SER A 52 -9.87 21.48 -15.93
C SER A 52 -10.31 22.29 -17.14
N HIS A 53 -9.41 22.66 -18.07
CA HIS A 53 -9.78 23.39 -19.28
C HIS A 53 -10.07 22.41 -20.42
N PRO A 54 -11.29 22.45 -21.06
CA PRO A 54 -11.65 21.53 -22.14
C PRO A 54 -10.65 21.52 -23.29
N ARG A 55 -10.16 22.69 -23.73
CA ARG A 55 -9.17 22.77 -24.80
C ARG A 55 -7.85 22.07 -24.45
N VAL A 56 -7.43 22.15 -23.21
CA VAL A 56 -6.20 21.48 -22.74
C VAL A 56 -6.38 19.96 -22.74
N LEU A 57 -7.52 19.48 -22.26
CA LEU A 57 -7.86 18.06 -22.28
C LEU A 57 -8.01 17.52 -23.72
N GLU A 58 -8.57 18.31 -24.63
CA GLU A 58 -8.63 17.97 -26.07
C GLU A 58 -7.22 17.83 -26.66
N GLN A 59 -6.35 18.83 -26.43
CA GLN A 59 -4.95 18.79 -26.86
C GLN A 59 -4.17 17.61 -26.26
N ALA A 60 -4.50 17.21 -25.06
CA ALA A 60 -3.91 16.07 -24.37
C ALA A 60 -4.46 14.72 -24.85
N GLY A 61 -5.47 14.70 -25.73
CA GLY A 61 -6.03 13.48 -26.29
C GLY A 61 -7.05 12.78 -25.39
N ALA A 62 -7.81 13.53 -24.59
CA ALA A 62 -8.81 12.98 -23.68
C ALA A 62 -9.88 12.12 -24.38
N ALA A 63 -10.17 12.38 -25.66
CA ALA A 63 -11.12 11.59 -26.46
C ALA A 63 -10.62 10.19 -26.81
N ASP A 64 -9.29 10.02 -26.90
CA ASP A 64 -8.64 8.75 -27.24
C ASP A 64 -8.06 8.03 -26.02
N ALA A 65 -8.13 8.65 -24.84
CA ALA A 65 -7.59 8.08 -23.61
C ALA A 65 -8.49 6.96 -23.07
N ASP A 66 -7.87 5.83 -22.76
CA ASP A 66 -8.54 4.71 -22.07
C ASP A 66 -8.80 5.06 -20.61
N ILE A 67 -7.82 5.71 -19.98
CA ILE A 67 -7.85 6.08 -18.55
C ILE A 67 -7.41 7.54 -18.39
N MET A 68 -8.14 8.29 -17.58
CA MET A 68 -7.70 9.59 -17.07
C MET A 68 -7.45 9.51 -15.58
N VAL A 69 -6.27 9.97 -15.14
CA VAL A 69 -5.84 10.01 -13.75
C VAL A 69 -5.61 11.45 -13.32
N ALA A 70 -6.51 12.00 -12.53
CA ALA A 70 -6.46 13.38 -12.05
C ALA A 70 -5.77 13.45 -10.68
N LEU A 71 -4.53 13.94 -10.64
CA LEU A 71 -3.64 13.97 -9.46
C LEU A 71 -3.17 15.39 -9.13
N THR A 72 -3.89 16.42 -9.56
CA THR A 72 -3.53 17.81 -9.21
C THR A 72 -3.69 18.05 -7.71
N ASP A 73 -3.23 19.16 -7.23
CA ASP A 73 -3.33 19.55 -5.81
C ASP A 73 -4.72 20.10 -5.40
N SER A 74 -5.65 20.29 -6.36
CA SER A 74 -7.02 20.72 -6.08
C SER A 74 -8.04 19.61 -6.38
N ASP A 75 -8.81 19.26 -5.36
CA ASP A 75 -9.91 18.29 -5.46
C ASP A 75 -10.95 18.75 -6.50
N GLU A 76 -11.29 20.07 -6.50
CA GLU A 76 -12.24 20.66 -7.43
C GLU A 76 -11.74 20.57 -8.86
N THR A 77 -10.45 20.84 -9.10
CA THR A 77 -9.83 20.70 -10.43
C THR A 77 -9.93 19.25 -10.90
N ASN A 78 -9.63 18.28 -10.03
CA ASN A 78 -9.71 16.86 -10.35
C ASN A 78 -11.14 16.43 -10.68
N MET A 79 -12.12 16.84 -9.87
CA MET A 79 -13.54 16.58 -10.11
C MET A 79 -14.04 17.20 -11.40
N VAL A 80 -13.72 18.48 -11.67
CA VAL A 80 -14.13 19.17 -12.89
C VAL A 80 -13.50 18.53 -14.12
N ALA A 81 -12.22 18.14 -14.05
CA ALA A 81 -11.56 17.43 -15.15
C ALA A 81 -12.26 16.09 -15.47
N CYS A 82 -12.63 15.31 -14.44
CA CYS A 82 -13.41 14.08 -14.62
C CYS A 82 -14.78 14.34 -15.24
N GLN A 83 -15.46 15.43 -14.81
CA GLN A 83 -16.75 15.81 -15.39
C GLN A 83 -16.63 16.16 -16.88
N ILE A 84 -15.60 16.90 -17.27
CA ILE A 84 -15.36 17.30 -18.66
C ILE A 84 -15.01 16.06 -19.51
N ALA A 85 -14.11 15.22 -19.00
CA ALA A 85 -13.70 13.97 -19.67
C ALA A 85 -14.91 13.06 -19.95
N TYR A 86 -15.83 12.94 -19.00
CA TYR A 86 -17.06 12.19 -19.16
C TYR A 86 -18.01 12.85 -20.18
N SER A 87 -18.27 14.16 -20.02
CA SER A 87 -19.33 14.85 -20.76
C SER A 87 -18.96 15.11 -22.21
N LEU A 88 -17.73 15.53 -22.49
CA LEU A 88 -17.27 15.93 -23.81
C LEU A 88 -16.54 14.82 -24.56
N TYR A 89 -15.71 14.05 -23.87
CA TYR A 89 -14.78 13.11 -24.51
C TYR A 89 -15.15 11.65 -24.31
N ARG A 90 -16.08 11.34 -23.36
CA ARG A 90 -16.50 9.97 -23.06
C ARG A 90 -15.35 9.06 -22.63
N THR A 91 -14.32 9.63 -22.01
CA THR A 91 -13.20 8.85 -21.48
C THR A 91 -13.73 7.73 -20.56
N PRO A 92 -13.41 6.46 -20.85
CA PRO A 92 -14.06 5.33 -20.19
C PRO A 92 -13.86 5.32 -18.68
N VAL A 93 -12.61 5.50 -18.25
CA VAL A 93 -12.22 5.38 -16.83
C VAL A 93 -11.61 6.69 -16.33
N LYS A 94 -12.07 7.11 -15.15
CA LYS A 94 -11.63 8.34 -14.48
C LYS A 94 -11.27 8.03 -13.03
N ILE A 95 -9.99 8.19 -12.72
CA ILE A 95 -9.44 8.07 -11.37
C ILE A 95 -9.13 9.49 -10.88
N ALA A 96 -9.57 9.85 -9.68
CA ALA A 96 -9.29 11.16 -9.13
C ALA A 96 -8.74 11.10 -7.70
N ARG A 97 -7.71 11.91 -7.44
CA ARG A 97 -7.28 12.19 -6.08
C ARG A 97 -8.24 13.18 -5.45
N ILE A 98 -8.89 12.78 -4.34
CA ILE A 98 -9.80 13.61 -3.56
C ILE A 98 -9.45 13.42 -2.08
N ARG A 99 -9.10 14.52 -1.42
CA ARG A 99 -8.59 14.53 -0.04
C ARG A 99 -9.64 14.98 0.97
N ALA A 100 -10.48 15.93 0.57
CA ALA A 100 -11.44 16.52 1.47
C ALA A 100 -12.50 15.50 1.91
N VAL A 101 -12.61 15.30 3.22
CA VAL A 101 -13.56 14.36 3.82
C VAL A 101 -15.00 14.77 3.50
N GLU A 102 -15.27 16.05 3.34
CA GLU A 102 -16.56 16.60 2.94
C GLU A 102 -17.07 16.03 1.61
N TYR A 103 -16.15 15.70 0.70
CA TYR A 103 -16.47 15.02 -0.57
C TYR A 103 -16.48 13.51 -0.42
N THR A 104 -15.43 12.92 0.17
CA THR A 104 -15.29 11.46 0.24
C THR A 104 -16.33 10.78 1.13
N ALA A 105 -16.89 11.50 2.12
CA ALA A 105 -17.99 11.02 2.95
C ALA A 105 -19.34 10.99 2.20
N ARG A 106 -19.43 11.56 1.00
CA ARG A 106 -20.64 11.67 0.19
C ARG A 106 -20.52 10.89 -1.10
N GLN A 107 -20.49 9.57 -1.01
CA GLN A 107 -20.30 8.71 -2.18
C GLN A 107 -21.40 8.90 -3.24
N GLU A 108 -22.58 9.36 -2.86
CA GLU A 108 -23.68 9.72 -3.77
C GLU A 108 -23.33 10.85 -4.75
N LEU A 109 -22.28 11.64 -4.48
CA LEU A 109 -21.77 12.64 -5.43
C LEU A 109 -21.08 11.99 -6.63
N PHE A 110 -20.45 10.83 -6.43
CA PHE A 110 -19.59 10.18 -7.41
C PHE A 110 -20.36 9.18 -8.26
N THR A 111 -21.23 9.70 -9.10
CA THR A 111 -22.08 8.92 -9.99
C THR A 111 -22.07 9.55 -11.40
N PRO A 112 -22.47 8.82 -12.44
CA PRO A 112 -22.61 9.40 -13.80
C PRO A 112 -23.56 10.59 -13.87
N LYS A 113 -24.49 10.75 -12.92
CA LYS A 113 -25.42 11.89 -12.85
C LYS A 113 -24.86 13.06 -12.02
N GLY A 114 -23.89 12.79 -11.16
CA GLY A 114 -23.19 13.78 -10.35
C GLY A 114 -21.80 14.06 -10.93
N VAL A 115 -20.75 13.82 -10.15
CA VAL A 115 -19.35 13.90 -10.60
C VAL A 115 -18.88 12.49 -11.00
N PRO A 116 -18.65 12.20 -12.29
CA PRO A 116 -18.38 10.86 -12.78
C PRO A 116 -16.92 10.46 -12.53
N VAL A 117 -16.58 10.17 -11.29
CA VAL A 117 -15.31 9.58 -10.86
C VAL A 117 -15.54 8.11 -10.62
N ASP A 118 -14.82 7.26 -11.34
CA ASP A 118 -14.97 5.79 -11.21
C ASP A 118 -14.17 5.25 -10.02
N THR A 119 -13.06 5.91 -9.68
CA THR A 119 -12.24 5.55 -8.51
C THR A 119 -11.69 6.80 -7.84
N ILE A 120 -11.92 6.88 -6.53
CA ILE A 120 -11.35 7.92 -5.67
C ILE A 120 -10.09 7.37 -5.01
N ILE A 121 -9.02 8.16 -5.05
CA ILE A 121 -7.79 7.93 -4.28
C ILE A 121 -7.68 9.03 -3.23
N SER A 122 -7.77 8.66 -1.96
CA SER A 122 -7.55 9.57 -0.82
C SER A 122 -6.28 9.16 -0.10
N PRO A 123 -5.16 9.89 -0.30
CA PRO A 123 -3.89 9.58 0.36
C PRO A 123 -4.02 9.53 1.89
N GLU A 124 -4.79 10.43 2.47
CA GLU A 124 -4.98 10.53 3.90
C GLU A 124 -5.70 9.29 4.46
N GLN A 125 -6.72 8.79 3.76
CA GLN A 125 -7.42 7.56 4.15
C GLN A 125 -6.51 6.34 3.99
N LEU A 126 -5.81 6.21 2.87
CA LEU A 126 -4.91 5.09 2.61
C LEU A 126 -3.80 5.00 3.67
N VAL A 127 -3.21 6.14 4.04
CA VAL A 127 -2.19 6.19 5.10
C VAL A 127 -2.78 5.86 6.47
N THR A 128 -3.98 6.38 6.77
CA THR A 128 -4.67 6.08 8.05
C THR A 128 -4.97 4.58 8.15
N ASP A 129 -5.51 3.97 7.08
CA ASP A 129 -5.80 2.54 7.00
C ASP A 129 -4.53 1.70 7.21
N HIS A 130 -3.44 2.11 6.55
CA HIS A 130 -2.15 1.42 6.67
C HIS A 130 -1.59 1.47 8.10
N ILE A 131 -1.58 2.66 8.74
CA ILE A 131 -1.09 2.82 10.11
C ILE A 131 -1.98 2.07 11.10
N GLU A 132 -3.30 2.12 10.94
CA GLU A 132 -4.25 1.36 11.75
C GLU A 132 -3.96 -0.14 11.70
N GLN A 133 -3.70 -0.69 10.52
CA GLN A 133 -3.31 -2.10 10.36
C GLN A 133 -2.01 -2.43 11.08
N LEU A 134 -0.98 -1.56 10.99
CA LEU A 134 0.30 -1.74 11.69
C LEU A 134 0.16 -1.71 13.22
N ILE A 135 -0.82 -0.96 13.74
CA ILE A 135 -1.15 -0.91 15.16
C ILE A 135 -1.90 -2.18 15.60
N HIS A 136 -2.84 -2.67 14.78
CA HIS A 136 -3.59 -3.90 15.05
C HIS A 136 -2.73 -5.17 15.00
N TYR A 137 -1.61 -5.14 14.27
CA TYR A 137 -0.66 -6.26 14.15
C TYR A 137 0.73 -5.84 14.65
N PRO A 138 0.94 -5.78 16.00
CA PRO A 138 2.23 -5.43 16.56
C PRO A 138 3.32 -6.40 16.06
N GLY A 139 4.43 -5.86 15.57
CA GLY A 139 5.50 -6.64 14.93
C GLY A 139 5.37 -6.82 13.41
N ALA A 140 4.23 -6.47 12.82
CA ALA A 140 4.13 -6.35 11.37
C ALA A 140 4.86 -5.10 10.87
N HIS A 141 5.55 -5.24 9.74
CA HIS A 141 6.19 -4.15 8.98
C HIS A 141 5.32 -3.73 7.80
N GLN A 142 4.57 -4.68 7.24
CA GLN A 142 3.64 -4.44 6.15
C GLN A 142 2.43 -5.36 6.30
N VAL A 143 1.24 -4.84 5.99
CA VAL A 143 -0.01 -5.60 5.97
C VAL A 143 -0.76 -5.21 4.72
N LEU A 144 -1.10 -6.18 3.87
CA LEU A 144 -1.84 -6.00 2.63
C LEU A 144 -3.05 -6.92 2.61
N ASP A 145 -4.19 -6.35 2.22
CA ASP A 145 -5.45 -7.09 2.11
C ASP A 145 -5.71 -7.54 0.67
N PHE A 146 -6.13 -8.80 0.50
CA PHE A 146 -6.56 -9.40 -0.76
C PHE A 146 -7.98 -9.94 -0.65
N ALA A 147 -8.65 -10.04 -1.78
CA ALA A 147 -10.01 -10.56 -1.87
C ALA A 147 -10.93 -9.92 -0.81
N GLU A 148 -10.99 -8.58 -0.79
CA GLU A 148 -11.78 -7.80 0.17
C GLU A 148 -11.41 -8.06 1.65
N GLY A 149 -10.14 -8.34 1.93
CA GLY A 149 -9.60 -8.55 3.27
C GLY A 149 -9.84 -9.95 3.84
N ARG A 150 -10.20 -10.93 3.01
CA ARG A 150 -10.34 -12.33 3.42
C ARG A 150 -8.99 -13.01 3.60
N VAL A 151 -8.03 -12.68 2.74
CA VAL A 151 -6.62 -13.09 2.83
C VAL A 151 -5.78 -11.87 3.12
N ARG A 152 -4.76 -12.06 3.94
CA ARG A 152 -3.75 -11.05 4.23
C ARG A 152 -2.36 -11.55 3.95
N LEU A 153 -1.58 -10.70 3.32
CA LEU A 153 -0.15 -10.81 3.29
C LEU A 153 0.43 -9.94 4.40
N VAL A 154 1.25 -10.54 5.24
CA VAL A 154 1.87 -9.82 6.36
C VAL A 154 3.38 -10.03 6.30
N GLY A 155 4.11 -8.92 6.30
CA GLY A 155 5.57 -8.89 6.43
C GLY A 155 5.96 -8.74 7.90
N VAL A 156 6.69 -9.71 8.44
CA VAL A 156 7.12 -9.75 9.85
C VAL A 156 8.62 -9.96 9.93
N MET A 157 9.30 -9.14 10.73
CA MET A 157 10.70 -9.36 11.06
C MET A 157 10.81 -10.54 12.02
N ALA A 158 11.44 -11.61 11.56
CA ALA A 158 11.72 -12.77 12.39
C ALA A 158 12.71 -12.40 13.51
N LYS A 159 12.38 -12.73 14.74
CA LYS A 159 13.20 -12.41 15.92
C LYS A 159 13.56 -13.66 16.70
N ALA A 160 14.77 -13.69 17.21
CA ALA A 160 15.25 -14.75 18.07
C ALA A 160 14.25 -15.04 19.20
N GLY A 161 13.81 -16.29 19.31
CA GLY A 161 12.77 -16.75 20.25
C GLY A 161 11.40 -16.98 19.61
N GLY A 162 11.19 -16.65 18.34
CA GLY A 162 10.08 -17.19 17.55
C GLY A 162 10.30 -18.70 17.29
N PRO A 163 9.29 -19.56 17.50
CA PRO A 163 9.44 -21.02 17.38
C PRO A 163 10.02 -21.49 16.04
N LEU A 164 9.70 -20.81 14.94
CA LEU A 164 10.14 -21.17 13.60
C LEU A 164 11.53 -20.58 13.24
N VAL A 165 12.05 -19.64 14.05
CA VAL A 165 13.36 -19.03 13.79
C VAL A 165 14.48 -20.04 14.07
N GLY A 166 15.35 -20.26 13.10
CA GLY A 166 16.37 -21.31 13.12
C GLY A 166 15.86 -22.68 12.70
N GLN A 167 14.58 -22.79 12.30
CA GLN A 167 13.95 -24.03 11.85
C GLN A 167 13.67 -23.98 10.33
N GLU A 168 13.53 -25.16 9.73
CA GLU A 168 13.07 -25.29 8.34
C GLU A 168 11.56 -25.03 8.24
N LEU A 169 11.13 -24.41 7.16
CA LEU A 169 9.71 -24.09 6.93
C LEU A 169 8.76 -25.28 6.99
N ARG A 170 9.22 -26.49 6.65
CA ARG A 170 8.40 -27.69 6.77
C ARG A 170 7.96 -27.99 8.21
N GLN A 171 8.62 -27.41 9.23
CA GLN A 171 8.20 -27.56 10.64
C GLN A 171 6.94 -26.77 10.95
N LEU A 172 6.61 -25.73 10.17
CA LEU A 172 5.43 -24.91 10.38
C LEU A 172 4.15 -25.75 10.52
N ARG A 173 3.96 -26.74 9.63
CA ARG A 173 2.80 -27.65 9.69
C ARG A 173 2.73 -28.48 10.97
N ARG A 174 3.88 -28.72 11.63
CA ARG A 174 3.92 -29.44 12.92
C ARG A 174 3.60 -28.52 14.09
N HIS A 175 4.04 -27.26 14.01
CA HIS A 175 3.78 -26.27 15.06
C HIS A 175 2.32 -25.84 15.07
N ILE A 176 1.75 -25.55 13.90
CA ILE A 176 0.38 -25.02 13.74
C ILE A 176 -0.45 -25.86 12.75
N PRO A 177 -0.77 -27.15 13.08
CA PRO A 177 -1.37 -28.10 12.13
C PRO A 177 -2.78 -27.72 11.66
N HIS A 178 -3.46 -26.82 12.37
CA HIS A 178 -4.82 -26.37 12.06
C HIS A 178 -4.87 -25.00 11.38
N THR A 179 -3.71 -24.41 11.09
CA THR A 179 -3.59 -23.11 10.44
C THR A 179 -3.10 -23.32 9.03
N ASP A 180 -3.90 -22.86 8.06
CA ASP A 180 -3.48 -22.85 6.68
C ASP A 180 -2.82 -21.50 6.38
N ALA A 181 -1.49 -21.53 6.23
CA ALA A 181 -0.67 -20.36 5.95
C ALA A 181 0.50 -20.73 5.03
N ARG A 182 0.94 -19.78 4.21
CA ARG A 182 2.06 -19.97 3.31
C ARG A 182 3.05 -18.82 3.42
N VAL A 183 4.34 -19.14 3.61
CA VAL A 183 5.39 -18.15 3.45
C VAL A 183 5.59 -17.89 1.95
N ALA A 184 5.49 -16.65 1.57
CA ALA A 184 5.48 -16.20 0.18
C ALA A 184 6.88 -15.77 -0.28
N ALA A 185 7.57 -15.00 0.56
CA ALA A 185 8.91 -14.50 0.29
C ALA A 185 9.66 -14.26 1.60
N ILE A 186 10.98 -14.33 1.55
CA ILE A 186 11.86 -13.97 2.65
C ILE A 186 12.88 -12.96 2.11
N TYR A 187 12.98 -11.80 2.76
CA TYR A 187 14.04 -10.83 2.48
C TYR A 187 15.09 -10.95 3.56
N ARG A 188 16.28 -11.39 3.15
CA ARG A 188 17.43 -11.59 4.02
C ARG A 188 18.46 -10.51 3.79
N ARG A 189 18.85 -9.83 4.85
CA ARG A 189 19.97 -8.89 4.80
C ARG A 189 21.26 -9.65 4.58
N LEU A 190 22.01 -9.28 3.54
CA LEU A 190 23.36 -9.83 3.32
C LEU A 190 24.35 -9.11 4.23
N GLU A 191 25.31 -9.86 4.79
CA GLU A 191 26.39 -9.28 5.57
C GLU A 191 27.25 -8.39 4.67
N ASN A 192 27.44 -7.13 5.07
CA ASN A 192 28.19 -6.16 4.30
C ASN A 192 29.70 -6.43 4.40
N ASN A 193 30.33 -6.71 3.28
CA ASN A 193 31.80 -6.69 3.14
C ASN A 193 32.34 -5.28 2.91
N GLY A 194 31.88 -4.27 3.70
CA GLY A 194 32.44 -2.90 3.69
C GLY A 194 31.80 -1.92 2.72
N GLU A 195 30.64 -2.22 2.14
CA GLU A 195 29.85 -1.25 1.35
C GLU A 195 28.76 -0.60 2.23
N ASP A 196 28.53 0.71 2.05
CA ASP A 196 27.61 1.52 2.88
C ASP A 196 26.12 1.20 2.68
N GLU A 197 25.73 0.47 1.64
CA GLU A 197 24.33 0.11 1.39
C GLU A 197 24.02 -1.34 1.79
N ALA A 198 22.98 -1.49 2.63
CA ALA A 198 22.46 -2.81 2.99
C ALA A 198 21.86 -3.50 1.77
N ARG A 199 22.49 -4.60 1.31
CA ARG A 199 21.94 -5.44 0.25
C ARG A 199 21.03 -6.49 0.85
N TYR A 200 19.91 -6.75 0.16
CA TYR A 200 18.95 -7.78 0.53
C TYR A 200 18.85 -8.82 -0.58
N GLU A 201 18.79 -10.06 -0.17
CA GLU A 201 18.47 -11.20 -1.04
C GLU A 201 16.99 -11.54 -0.90
N THR A 202 16.30 -11.70 -2.02
CA THR A 202 14.93 -12.20 -2.05
C THR A 202 14.94 -13.71 -2.24
N ILE A 203 14.45 -14.44 -1.25
CA ILE A 203 14.41 -15.90 -1.25
C ILE A 203 12.97 -16.34 -1.50
N LEU A 204 12.74 -17.14 -2.56
CA LEU A 204 11.49 -17.89 -2.72
C LEU A 204 11.56 -19.12 -1.83
N PRO A 205 10.71 -19.23 -0.81
CA PRO A 205 10.87 -20.25 0.22
C PRO A 205 10.47 -21.64 -0.28
N GLN A 206 11.29 -22.64 0.11
CA GLN A 206 10.99 -24.05 -0.04
C GLN A 206 10.88 -24.72 1.33
N GLY A 207 10.42 -25.97 1.38
CA GLY A 207 10.21 -26.66 2.65
C GLY A 207 11.46 -26.81 3.55
N ASP A 208 12.65 -26.83 2.95
CA ASP A 208 13.97 -26.90 3.61
C ASP A 208 14.60 -25.53 3.90
N THR A 209 13.94 -24.43 3.47
CA THR A 209 14.42 -23.09 3.74
C THR A 209 14.38 -22.82 5.24
N VAL A 210 15.51 -22.40 5.81
CA VAL A 210 15.64 -22.05 7.24
C VAL A 210 15.42 -20.55 7.41
N ILE A 211 14.49 -20.17 8.30
CA ILE A 211 14.29 -18.77 8.69
C ILE A 211 15.39 -18.37 9.66
N LYS A 212 16.04 -17.24 9.39
CA LYS A 212 17.09 -16.68 10.26
C LYS A 212 16.56 -15.49 11.06
N ASP A 213 17.26 -15.16 12.14
CA ASP A 213 17.02 -13.93 12.89
C ASP A 213 17.21 -12.72 11.98
N ASN A 214 16.31 -11.73 12.08
CA ASN A 214 16.24 -10.54 11.25
C ASN A 214 15.91 -10.79 9.76
N ASP A 215 15.42 -11.98 9.38
CA ASP A 215 14.75 -12.14 8.09
C ASP A 215 13.39 -11.41 8.11
N LEU A 216 13.08 -10.63 7.08
CA LEU A 216 11.74 -10.11 6.88
C LEU A 216 10.93 -11.17 6.10
N VAL A 217 10.01 -11.82 6.78
CA VAL A 217 9.22 -12.94 6.28
C VAL A 217 7.85 -12.46 5.87
N PHE A 218 7.50 -12.61 4.60
CA PHE A 218 6.16 -12.37 4.08
C PHE A 218 5.38 -13.67 4.04
N PHE A 219 4.22 -13.68 4.67
CA PHE A 219 3.33 -14.84 4.65
C PHE A 219 1.89 -14.46 4.33
N LEU A 220 1.20 -15.36 3.66
CA LEU A 220 -0.23 -15.33 3.41
C LEU A 220 -0.95 -16.20 4.42
N ALA A 221 -2.06 -15.68 4.95
CA ALA A 221 -3.00 -16.46 5.73
C ALA A 221 -4.40 -15.84 5.70
N ALA A 222 -5.42 -16.63 6.05
CA ALA A 222 -6.73 -16.09 6.34
C ALA A 222 -6.66 -15.11 7.52
N ARG A 223 -7.48 -14.06 7.51
CA ARG A 223 -7.47 -13.00 8.52
C ARG A 223 -7.45 -13.52 9.98
N LYS A 224 -8.19 -14.61 10.25
CA LYS A 224 -8.28 -15.24 11.58
C LYS A 224 -6.97 -15.87 12.04
N ASP A 225 -6.09 -16.27 11.11
CA ASP A 225 -4.89 -17.06 11.35
C ASP A 225 -3.61 -16.21 11.44
N ILE A 226 -3.69 -14.90 11.08
CA ILE A 226 -2.53 -14.00 11.01
C ILE A 226 -1.75 -13.98 12.33
N ARG A 227 -2.41 -13.82 13.48
CA ARG A 227 -1.73 -13.74 14.79
C ARG A 227 -1.04 -15.04 15.16
N VAL A 228 -1.62 -16.17 14.82
CA VAL A 228 -1.03 -17.49 15.05
C VAL A 228 0.26 -17.63 14.24
N MET A 229 0.22 -17.23 12.95
CA MET A 229 1.41 -17.25 12.11
C MET A 229 2.50 -16.28 12.58
N MET A 230 2.12 -15.07 13.01
CA MET A 230 3.07 -14.10 13.58
C MET A 230 3.79 -14.66 14.80
N SER A 231 3.09 -15.43 15.66
CA SER A 231 3.68 -16.01 16.87
C SER A 231 4.75 -17.07 16.59
N GLU A 232 4.80 -17.61 15.37
CA GLU A 232 5.87 -18.51 14.93
C GLU A 232 7.17 -17.76 14.59
N LEU A 233 7.07 -16.49 14.21
CA LEU A 233 8.20 -15.67 13.75
C LEU A 233 8.78 -14.75 14.82
N LEU A 234 7.95 -14.40 15.80
CA LEU A 234 8.36 -13.52 16.90
C LEU A 234 7.56 -13.86 18.17
N ARG A 235 8.08 -13.49 19.33
CA ARG A 235 7.26 -13.47 20.53
C ARG A 235 6.26 -12.33 20.41
N LEU A 236 4.97 -12.66 20.33
CA LEU A 236 3.93 -11.64 20.26
C LEU A 236 3.99 -10.78 21.52
N GLU A 237 4.18 -9.50 21.30
CA GLU A 237 4.06 -8.49 22.33
C GLU A 237 2.58 -8.35 22.77
N HIS A 238 2.37 -7.69 23.90
CA HIS A 238 1.02 -7.42 24.38
C HIS A 238 0.26 -6.58 23.33
N PRO A 239 -1.08 -6.73 23.26
CA PRO A 239 -1.88 -5.87 22.40
C PRO A 239 -1.62 -4.39 22.70
N VAL A 240 -1.49 -3.57 21.68
CA VAL A 240 -1.34 -2.12 21.81
C VAL A 240 -2.51 -1.54 22.61
N ARG A 241 -2.22 -0.81 23.69
CA ARG A 241 -3.21 -0.19 24.56
C ARG A 241 -3.08 1.33 24.63
N SER A 242 -1.85 1.84 24.52
CA SER A 242 -1.51 3.24 24.67
C SER A 242 -0.86 3.77 23.40
N ILE A 243 -1.46 4.82 22.84
CA ILE A 243 -1.01 5.42 21.58
C ILE A 243 -0.85 6.92 21.80
N MET A 244 0.28 7.46 21.35
CA MET A 244 0.50 8.90 21.32
C MET A 244 0.75 9.34 19.88
N ILE A 245 0.02 10.34 19.43
CA ILE A 245 0.05 10.88 18.07
C ILE A 245 0.60 12.30 18.10
N ALA A 246 1.68 12.56 17.41
CA ALA A 246 2.19 13.90 17.15
C ALA A 246 1.57 14.42 15.84
N GLY A 247 0.73 15.45 15.94
CA GLY A 247 0.01 16.09 14.84
C GLY A 247 -1.47 15.74 14.80
N GLY A 248 -2.31 16.78 14.99
CA GLY A 248 -3.78 16.71 14.89
C GLY A 248 -4.30 17.04 13.48
N GLY A 249 -3.50 16.81 12.43
CA GLY A 249 -3.92 16.92 11.04
C GLY A 249 -4.98 15.90 10.65
N HIS A 250 -5.31 15.80 9.35
CA HIS A 250 -6.35 14.87 8.88
C HIS A 250 -6.04 13.41 9.25
N ILE A 251 -4.82 12.95 9.02
CA ILE A 251 -4.41 11.57 9.32
C ILE A 251 -4.46 11.30 10.83
N GLY A 252 -3.84 12.17 11.64
CA GLY A 252 -3.79 11.99 13.10
C GLY A 252 -5.16 12.03 13.76
N PHE A 253 -6.03 12.94 13.30
CA PHE A 253 -7.40 13.04 13.78
C PHE A 253 -8.23 11.79 13.44
N GLU A 254 -8.23 11.36 12.18
CA GLU A 254 -9.00 10.17 11.76
C GLU A 254 -8.47 8.89 12.41
N LEU A 255 -7.14 8.76 12.55
CA LEU A 255 -6.52 7.64 13.25
C LEU A 255 -6.98 7.59 14.72
N ALA A 256 -6.91 8.73 15.42
CA ALA A 256 -7.36 8.83 16.81
C ALA A 256 -8.85 8.46 16.96
N LYS A 257 -9.70 8.99 16.09
CA LYS A 257 -11.15 8.73 16.08
C LYS A 257 -11.50 7.25 15.89
N ARG A 258 -10.72 6.52 15.07
CA ARG A 258 -10.91 5.08 14.86
C ARG A 258 -10.44 4.25 16.05
N LEU A 259 -9.36 4.67 16.70
CA LEU A 259 -8.70 3.91 17.76
C LEU A 259 -9.21 4.25 19.16
N GLU A 260 -9.81 5.41 19.38
CA GLU A 260 -10.21 5.87 20.72
C GLU A 260 -11.25 4.97 21.43
N GLY A 261 -11.96 4.11 20.69
CA GLY A 261 -12.91 3.14 21.24
C GLY A 261 -12.26 1.91 21.86
N THR A 262 -11.04 1.60 21.48
CA THR A 262 -10.30 0.37 21.88
C THR A 262 -8.97 0.64 22.56
N ASN A 263 -8.41 1.83 22.37
CA ASN A 263 -7.08 2.22 22.84
C ASN A 263 -7.16 3.53 23.64
N ARG A 264 -6.19 3.74 24.52
CA ARG A 264 -5.95 5.04 25.15
C ARG A 264 -5.12 5.89 24.18
N VAL A 265 -5.75 6.92 23.61
CA VAL A 265 -5.12 7.76 22.59
C VAL A 265 -4.87 9.16 23.16
N LYS A 266 -3.65 9.67 22.92
CA LYS A 266 -3.28 11.07 23.16
C LYS A 266 -2.85 11.70 21.84
N ILE A 267 -3.22 12.96 21.59
CA ILE A 267 -2.74 13.75 20.45
C ILE A 267 -1.98 14.96 20.99
N ILE A 268 -0.81 15.24 20.46
CA ILE A 268 -0.05 16.48 20.65
C ILE A 268 -0.24 17.32 19.41
N GLU A 269 -0.86 18.50 19.54
CA GLU A 269 -1.07 19.45 18.45
C GLU A 269 -0.49 20.82 18.83
N ARG A 270 0.32 21.38 17.94
CA ARG A 270 1.01 22.65 18.21
C ARG A 270 0.09 23.86 18.10
N ASP A 271 -0.88 23.83 17.18
CA ASP A 271 -1.84 24.91 16.97
C ASP A 271 -2.98 24.81 18.00
N PRO A 272 -3.15 25.81 18.90
CA PRO A 272 -4.17 25.78 19.94
C PRO A 272 -5.60 25.80 19.39
N GLU A 273 -5.85 26.46 18.25
CA GLU A 273 -7.19 26.50 17.65
C GLU A 273 -7.53 25.12 17.05
N ARG A 274 -6.58 24.52 16.37
CA ARG A 274 -6.71 23.17 15.84
C ARG A 274 -6.88 22.16 16.97
N ALA A 275 -6.10 22.25 18.04
CA ALA A 275 -6.21 21.36 19.21
C ALA A 275 -7.60 21.43 19.82
N ARG A 276 -8.17 22.63 20.01
CA ARG A 276 -9.55 22.81 20.50
C ARG A 276 -10.58 22.19 19.56
N HIS A 277 -10.45 22.47 18.26
CA HIS A 277 -11.38 21.95 17.24
C HIS A 277 -11.44 20.43 17.19
N ILE A 278 -10.29 19.74 17.28
CA ILE A 278 -10.26 18.27 17.29
C ILE A 278 -10.73 17.70 18.63
N ALA A 279 -10.43 18.35 19.75
CA ALA A 279 -10.89 17.93 21.09
C ALA A 279 -12.42 17.91 21.20
N GLU A 280 -13.12 18.85 20.55
CA GLU A 280 -14.59 18.92 20.52
C GLU A 280 -15.24 17.76 19.74
N ARG A 281 -14.48 17.11 18.84
CA ARG A 281 -14.96 16.05 17.94
C ARG A 281 -14.58 14.65 18.36
N LEU A 282 -13.59 14.52 19.22
CA LEU A 282 -13.13 13.24 19.78
C LEU A 282 -13.85 12.97 21.11
N LYS A 283 -14.09 11.69 21.41
CA LYS A 283 -14.91 11.28 22.57
C LYS A 283 -14.07 10.97 23.80
N SER A 284 -12.96 10.24 23.62
CA SER A 284 -12.11 9.75 24.72
C SER A 284 -10.63 10.06 24.54
N THR A 285 -10.23 10.59 23.39
CA THR A 285 -8.86 10.98 23.10
C THR A 285 -8.48 12.23 23.89
N VAL A 286 -7.34 12.21 24.57
CA VAL A 286 -6.77 13.40 25.22
C VAL A 286 -6.01 14.23 24.20
N VAL A 287 -6.38 15.50 24.06
CA VAL A 287 -5.70 16.43 23.14
C VAL A 287 -4.85 17.42 23.95
N LEU A 288 -3.56 17.41 23.69
CA LEU A 288 -2.57 18.24 24.35
C LEU A 288 -2.12 19.34 23.38
N THR A 289 -2.10 20.58 23.85
CA THR A 289 -1.55 21.69 23.07
C THR A 289 -0.06 21.83 23.38
N GLY A 290 0.80 21.60 22.38
CA GLY A 290 2.23 21.67 22.58
C GLY A 290 3.04 21.20 21.37
N ASP A 291 4.36 21.22 21.51
CA ASP A 291 5.29 20.72 20.49
C ASP A 291 5.75 19.30 20.85
N ALA A 292 5.60 18.36 19.92
CA ALA A 292 5.97 16.97 20.11
C ALA A 292 7.51 16.74 20.21
N VAL A 293 8.32 17.77 19.94
CA VAL A 293 9.78 17.72 20.18
C VAL A 293 10.16 18.27 21.56
N ASN A 294 9.19 18.62 22.40
CA ASN A 294 9.44 19.06 23.77
C ASN A 294 9.56 17.85 24.71
N GLU A 295 10.80 17.57 25.17
CA GLU A 295 11.09 16.45 26.08
C GLU A 295 10.27 16.51 27.37
N GLY A 296 10.09 17.70 27.96
CA GLY A 296 9.31 17.87 29.21
C GLY A 296 7.86 17.48 29.05
N LEU A 297 7.24 17.84 27.90
CA LEU A 297 5.86 17.42 27.61
C LEU A 297 5.76 15.90 27.43
N LEU A 298 6.70 15.29 26.73
CA LEU A 298 6.71 13.84 26.53
C LEU A 298 6.90 13.09 27.86
N GLU A 299 7.76 13.60 28.74
CA GLU A 299 7.99 13.05 30.10
C GLU A 299 6.75 13.18 30.98
N GLU A 300 6.14 14.37 31.07
CA GLU A 300 4.90 14.62 31.81
C GLU A 300 3.75 13.70 31.37
N GLU A 301 3.71 13.36 30.09
CA GLU A 301 2.70 12.48 29.51
C GLU A 301 3.06 11.00 29.52
N ASN A 302 4.16 10.63 30.21
CA ASN A 302 4.65 9.26 30.42
C ASN A 302 4.93 8.52 29.10
N ILE A 303 5.74 9.10 28.23
CA ILE A 303 6.10 8.53 26.92
C ILE A 303 6.66 7.10 27.03
N GLU A 304 7.37 6.76 28.12
CA GLU A 304 7.92 5.44 28.41
C GLU A 304 6.86 4.35 28.54
N SER A 305 5.60 4.71 28.83
CA SER A 305 4.47 3.79 28.93
C SER A 305 3.66 3.69 27.65
N VAL A 306 4.11 4.37 26.57
CA VAL A 306 3.42 4.39 25.28
C VAL A 306 3.85 3.20 24.44
N ASP A 307 2.87 2.38 24.03
CA ASP A 307 3.11 1.23 23.16
C ASP A 307 3.46 1.66 21.72
N VAL A 308 2.76 2.67 21.20
CA VAL A 308 3.02 3.19 19.85
C VAL A 308 3.00 4.72 19.84
N PHE A 309 4.10 5.31 19.38
CA PHE A 309 4.19 6.73 19.06
C PHE A 309 4.09 6.92 17.55
N CYS A 310 3.17 7.78 17.10
CA CYS A 310 2.92 8.06 15.69
C CYS A 310 3.25 9.53 15.38
N ALA A 311 4.31 9.81 14.63
CA ALA A 311 4.67 11.15 14.17
C ALA A 311 4.01 11.45 12.81
N LEU A 312 2.88 12.18 12.84
CA LEU A 312 1.97 12.38 11.70
C LEU A 312 1.76 13.86 11.36
N THR A 313 2.77 14.69 11.61
CA THR A 313 2.71 16.11 11.24
C THR A 313 3.00 16.31 9.75
N SER A 314 2.75 17.52 9.23
CA SER A 314 3.12 17.90 7.87
C SER A 314 4.61 18.21 7.70
N ALA A 315 5.37 18.35 8.81
CA ALA A 315 6.79 18.67 8.80
C ALA A 315 7.61 17.40 9.02
N GLU A 316 8.24 16.92 7.95
CA GLU A 316 9.01 15.66 7.95
C GLU A 316 10.16 15.67 8.96
N GLU A 317 10.85 16.79 9.08
CA GLU A 317 11.95 16.97 10.05
C GLU A 317 11.44 16.90 11.50
N ALA A 318 10.23 17.45 11.77
CA ALA A 318 9.60 17.34 13.08
C ALA A 318 9.17 15.90 13.37
N ASN A 319 8.68 15.17 12.37
CA ASN A 319 8.33 13.76 12.52
C ASN A 319 9.57 12.92 12.87
N ILE A 320 10.70 13.14 12.19
CA ILE A 320 11.95 12.43 12.47
C ILE A 320 12.44 12.77 13.89
N LEU A 321 12.48 14.06 14.25
CA LEU A 321 13.01 14.48 15.54
C LEU A 321 12.13 14.00 16.71
N SER A 322 10.81 14.16 16.62
CA SER A 322 9.90 13.69 17.67
C SER A 322 9.92 12.16 17.82
N SER A 323 10.09 11.44 16.70
CA SER A 323 10.26 9.98 16.69
C SER A 323 11.54 9.55 17.40
N PHE A 324 12.66 10.22 17.11
CA PHE A 324 13.93 9.97 17.79
C PHE A 324 13.81 10.21 19.30
N LEU A 325 13.19 11.32 19.70
CA LEU A 325 12.98 11.65 21.13
C LEU A 325 12.08 10.59 21.80
N ALA A 326 10.94 10.27 21.20
CA ALA A 326 10.02 9.27 21.74
C ALA A 326 10.70 7.90 21.92
N LYS A 327 11.47 7.46 20.91
CA LYS A 327 12.21 6.19 20.99
C LYS A 327 13.27 6.20 22.09
N ARG A 328 14.06 7.27 22.17
CA ARG A 328 15.08 7.46 23.21
C ARG A 328 14.49 7.48 24.62
N MET A 329 13.30 8.07 24.78
CA MET A 329 12.60 8.20 26.05
C MET A 329 11.77 6.95 26.41
N GLY A 330 11.80 5.89 25.60
CA GLY A 330 11.26 4.57 25.95
C GLY A 330 9.95 4.17 25.29
N ALA A 331 9.43 4.91 24.33
CA ALA A 331 8.30 4.44 23.53
C ALA A 331 8.62 3.09 22.86
N SER A 332 7.73 2.12 23.00
CA SER A 332 8.00 0.75 22.54
C SER A 332 8.17 0.67 21.02
N LYS A 333 7.26 1.31 20.27
CA LYS A 333 7.27 1.35 18.81
C LYS A 333 7.05 2.76 18.31
N VAL A 334 7.74 3.13 17.23
CA VAL A 334 7.65 4.45 16.61
C VAL A 334 7.33 4.33 15.14
N ILE A 335 6.27 5.01 14.69
CA ILE A 335 5.83 5.10 13.30
C ILE A 335 5.92 6.57 12.87
N ALA A 336 6.55 6.86 11.73
CA ALA A 336 6.70 8.23 11.26
C ALA A 336 6.30 8.40 9.80
N LEU A 337 5.61 9.50 9.47
CA LEU A 337 5.42 9.92 8.08
C LEU A 337 6.70 10.52 7.53
N ILE A 338 7.27 9.90 6.52
CA ILE A 338 8.49 10.33 5.83
C ILE A 338 8.28 10.23 4.33
N ASN A 339 8.28 11.37 3.65
CA ASN A 339 8.01 11.42 2.21
C ASN A 339 9.26 11.16 1.36
N ARG A 340 10.44 11.60 1.83
CA ARG A 340 11.69 11.48 1.09
C ARG A 340 12.33 10.12 1.34
N PRO A 341 12.48 9.28 0.30
CA PRO A 341 13.08 7.94 0.45
C PRO A 341 14.49 7.98 1.05
N SER A 342 15.27 9.03 0.75
CA SER A 342 16.61 9.23 1.33
C SER A 342 16.58 9.42 2.84
N TYR A 343 15.55 10.08 3.38
CA TYR A 343 15.39 10.25 4.82
C TYR A 343 14.88 8.97 5.48
N ALA A 344 13.94 8.27 4.85
CA ALA A 344 13.46 6.99 5.35
C ALA A 344 14.61 6.00 5.55
N LYS A 345 15.49 5.84 4.53
CA LYS A 345 16.67 4.96 4.61
C LYS A 345 17.65 5.34 5.72
N LEU A 346 17.79 6.65 6.04
CA LEU A 346 18.72 7.13 7.07
C LEU A 346 18.23 6.85 8.50
N VAL A 347 16.90 6.81 8.71
CA VAL A 347 16.33 6.78 10.07
C VAL A 347 15.71 5.44 10.41
N GLU A 348 15.38 4.61 9.42
CA GLU A 348 14.92 3.24 9.64
C GLU A 348 16.00 2.44 10.39
N ASP A 349 15.56 1.53 11.23
CA ASP A 349 16.36 0.65 12.07
C ASP A 349 17.11 1.34 13.25
N GLN A 350 17.33 2.65 13.21
CA GLN A 350 18.05 3.33 14.29
C GLN A 350 17.13 4.17 15.18
N TYR A 351 16.21 4.91 14.57
CA TYR A 351 15.40 5.94 15.26
C TYR A 351 13.90 5.81 15.01
N VAL A 352 13.52 5.14 13.96
CA VAL A 352 12.13 4.92 13.54
C VAL A 352 11.95 3.43 13.24
N ASP A 353 10.98 2.79 13.86
CA ASP A 353 10.72 1.37 13.61
C ASP A 353 10.02 1.15 12.26
N ILE A 354 9.14 2.11 11.88
CA ILE A 354 8.45 2.08 10.58
C ILE A 354 8.35 3.50 10.01
N ALA A 355 8.97 3.70 8.86
CA ALA A 355 8.76 4.89 8.03
C ALA A 355 7.59 4.63 7.06
N VAL A 356 6.61 5.52 7.06
CA VAL A 356 5.42 5.44 6.20
C VAL A 356 5.48 6.56 5.17
N SER A 357 5.52 6.21 3.89
CA SER A 357 5.50 7.18 2.79
C SER A 357 4.10 7.31 2.20
N PRO A 358 3.39 8.43 2.43
CA PRO A 358 2.11 8.71 1.79
C PRO A 358 2.17 8.65 0.26
N GLN A 359 3.31 9.02 -0.32
CA GLN A 359 3.53 8.99 -1.75
C GLN A 359 3.58 7.57 -2.29
N GLU A 360 4.35 6.67 -1.65
CA GLU A 360 4.45 5.27 -2.06
C GLU A 360 3.12 4.53 -1.91
N ILE A 361 2.41 4.76 -0.80
CA ILE A 361 1.08 4.17 -0.58
C ILE A 361 0.09 4.62 -1.64
N THR A 362 0.07 5.93 -1.95
CA THR A 362 -0.82 6.49 -2.97
C THR A 362 -0.47 5.96 -4.36
N LEU A 363 0.82 5.89 -4.69
CA LEU A 363 1.30 5.34 -5.95
C LEU A 363 0.93 3.86 -6.08
N SER A 364 1.17 3.05 -5.06
CA SER A 364 0.82 1.63 -5.06
C SER A 364 -0.68 1.42 -5.29
N ALA A 365 -1.53 2.18 -4.60
CA ALA A 365 -2.98 2.12 -4.78
C ALA A 365 -3.41 2.55 -6.21
N LEU A 366 -2.76 3.57 -6.76
CA LEU A 366 -3.01 4.01 -8.13
C LEU A 366 -2.60 2.94 -9.15
N LEU A 367 -1.39 2.41 -9.04
CA LEU A 367 -0.86 1.38 -9.94
C LEU A 367 -1.72 0.11 -9.88
N ALA A 368 -2.10 -0.32 -8.68
CA ALA A 368 -3.03 -1.42 -8.48
C ALA A 368 -4.32 -1.21 -9.27
N ARG A 369 -4.88 0.00 -9.22
CA ARG A 369 -6.14 0.30 -9.90
C ARG A 369 -6.00 0.38 -11.41
N VAL A 370 -4.94 1.04 -11.91
CA VAL A 370 -4.68 1.16 -13.36
C VAL A 370 -4.41 -0.22 -13.97
N ARG A 371 -3.61 -1.05 -13.32
CA ARG A 371 -3.28 -2.40 -13.77
C ARG A 371 -4.50 -3.33 -13.67
N GLY A 372 -5.27 -3.24 -12.59
CA GLY A 372 -6.49 -4.03 -12.40
C GLY A 372 -7.55 -3.81 -13.48
N MET A 373 -7.62 -2.64 -14.09
CA MET A 373 -8.56 -2.37 -15.19
C MET A 373 -8.18 -3.04 -16.51
N ARG A 374 -6.92 -3.43 -16.65
CA ARG A 374 -6.39 -4.04 -17.88
C ARG A 374 -6.85 -5.49 -18.07
N LEU A 375 -7.23 -6.18 -16.99
CA LEU A 375 -7.22 -7.65 -16.96
C LEU A 375 -8.33 -8.30 -16.12
N ASP A 376 -9.30 -7.58 -15.58
CA ASP A 376 -10.08 -8.08 -14.45
C ASP A 376 -9.18 -8.59 -13.28
N VAL A 377 -7.97 -8.05 -13.18
CA VAL A 377 -7.06 -8.30 -12.07
C VAL A 377 -7.47 -7.42 -10.89
N GLY A 378 -7.69 -8.04 -9.73
CA GLY A 378 -8.25 -7.37 -8.58
C GLY A 378 -7.32 -6.31 -7.99
N GLN A 379 -6.09 -6.66 -7.66
CA GLN A 379 -5.13 -5.78 -6.99
C GLN A 379 -3.68 -6.16 -7.33
N VAL A 380 -2.80 -5.16 -7.36
CA VAL A 380 -1.34 -5.34 -7.49
C VAL A 380 -0.68 -4.50 -6.41
N HIS A 381 0.16 -5.09 -5.59
CA HIS A 381 0.88 -4.38 -4.55
C HIS A 381 2.39 -4.60 -4.68
N ALA A 382 3.16 -3.56 -4.42
CA ALA A 382 4.61 -3.66 -4.33
C ALA A 382 5.04 -4.03 -2.90
N LEU A 383 5.89 -5.04 -2.79
CA LEU A 383 6.52 -5.40 -1.53
C LEU A 383 7.83 -4.63 -1.38
N ARG A 384 8.04 -4.02 -0.20
CA ARG A 384 9.25 -3.31 0.21
C ARG A 384 9.92 -2.57 -0.95
N SER A 385 9.34 -1.44 -1.35
CA SER A 385 9.90 -0.54 -2.39
C SER A 385 10.23 -1.24 -3.71
N GLY A 386 9.47 -2.31 -4.05
CA GLY A 386 9.52 -2.93 -5.35
C GLY A 386 10.52 -4.07 -5.56
N ALA A 387 11.03 -4.69 -4.51
CA ALA A 387 11.88 -5.87 -4.62
C ALA A 387 11.11 -7.14 -5.06
N ALA A 388 9.81 -7.20 -4.82
CA ALA A 388 8.87 -8.18 -5.39
C ALA A 388 7.49 -7.53 -5.52
N GLU A 389 6.60 -8.13 -6.29
CA GLU A 389 5.21 -7.73 -6.42
C GLU A 389 4.30 -8.90 -6.13
N ASP A 390 3.16 -8.60 -5.58
CA ASP A 390 2.03 -9.52 -5.46
C ASP A 390 0.89 -9.04 -6.35
N LEU A 391 0.20 -10.00 -6.91
CA LEU A 391 -0.85 -9.80 -7.89
C LEU A 391 -2.06 -10.63 -7.49
N GLU A 392 -3.24 -10.01 -7.47
CA GLU A 392 -4.50 -10.71 -7.41
C GLU A 392 -5.12 -10.76 -8.80
N ALA A 393 -5.30 -11.96 -9.36
CA ALA A 393 -5.92 -12.19 -10.66
C ALA A 393 -7.20 -13.00 -10.50
N VAL A 394 -8.26 -12.63 -11.24
CA VAL A 394 -9.50 -13.42 -11.28
C VAL A 394 -9.45 -14.41 -12.46
N ALA A 395 -9.73 -15.67 -12.20
CA ALA A 395 -9.71 -16.73 -13.20
C ALA A 395 -11.06 -16.80 -13.94
N HIS A 396 -11.16 -16.14 -15.09
CA HIS A 396 -12.37 -16.14 -15.91
C HIS A 396 -12.38 -17.22 -16.98
N GLY A 397 -13.59 -17.55 -17.45
CA GLY A 397 -13.83 -18.50 -18.54
C GLY A 397 -14.01 -19.94 -18.07
N ASP A 398 -13.79 -20.89 -18.96
CA ASP A 398 -13.90 -22.33 -18.73
C ASP A 398 -12.60 -23.05 -19.15
N GLU A 399 -12.54 -24.37 -18.99
CA GLU A 399 -11.38 -25.21 -19.35
C GLU A 399 -10.97 -25.07 -20.84
N LYS A 400 -11.84 -24.61 -21.72
CA LYS A 400 -11.56 -24.47 -23.15
C LYS A 400 -11.05 -23.10 -23.53
N THR A 401 -11.50 -22.06 -22.82
CA THR A 401 -11.21 -20.66 -23.12
C THR A 401 -10.12 -20.06 -22.22
N SER A 402 -9.94 -20.63 -21.03
CA SER A 402 -8.94 -20.19 -20.04
C SER A 402 -7.67 -21.04 -20.12
N LYS A 403 -6.54 -20.42 -19.79
CA LYS A 403 -5.27 -21.12 -19.66
C LYS A 403 -5.00 -21.62 -18.25
N VAL A 404 -5.84 -21.22 -17.28
CA VAL A 404 -5.68 -21.52 -15.84
C VAL A 404 -6.85 -22.28 -15.26
N VAL A 405 -8.10 -22.02 -15.68
CA VAL A 405 -9.29 -22.73 -15.18
C VAL A 405 -9.24 -24.20 -15.54
N GLY A 406 -9.58 -25.07 -14.58
CA GLY A 406 -9.57 -26.53 -14.71
C GLY A 406 -8.17 -27.16 -14.58
N LYS A 407 -7.10 -26.36 -14.35
CA LYS A 407 -5.74 -26.90 -14.20
C LYS A 407 -5.31 -26.92 -12.74
N ALA A 408 -4.54 -27.96 -12.38
CA ALA A 408 -3.77 -27.95 -11.15
C ALA A 408 -2.66 -26.89 -11.21
N ILE A 409 -2.27 -26.34 -10.08
CA ILE A 409 -1.25 -25.27 -10.03
C ILE A 409 0.07 -25.71 -10.67
N GLU A 410 0.47 -26.98 -10.50
CA GLU A 410 1.69 -27.52 -11.12
C GLU A 410 1.65 -27.58 -12.66
N ASP A 411 0.44 -27.62 -13.23
CA ASP A 411 0.23 -27.66 -14.69
C ASP A 411 0.10 -26.26 -15.33
N ILE A 412 0.04 -25.19 -14.51
CA ILE A 412 -0.02 -23.81 -14.99
C ILE A 412 1.39 -23.36 -15.35
N PRO A 413 1.65 -22.93 -16.61
CA PRO A 413 2.99 -22.54 -17.05
C PRO A 413 3.36 -21.13 -16.52
N LEU A 414 3.57 -21.01 -15.21
CA LEU A 414 3.99 -19.77 -14.59
C LEU A 414 5.38 -19.37 -15.04
N PRO A 415 5.65 -18.07 -15.29
CA PRO A 415 7.00 -17.61 -15.61
C PRO A 415 7.97 -17.81 -14.44
N PRO A 416 9.29 -17.92 -14.71
CA PRO A 416 10.30 -18.05 -13.67
C PRO A 416 10.20 -16.93 -12.63
N GLY A 417 10.36 -17.27 -11.35
CA GLY A 417 10.27 -16.30 -10.26
C GLY A 417 8.85 -15.93 -9.85
N SER A 418 7.83 -16.63 -10.37
CA SER A 418 6.45 -16.46 -9.93
C SER A 418 5.91 -17.71 -9.24
N THR A 419 4.98 -17.52 -8.30
CA THR A 419 4.30 -18.60 -7.57
C THR A 419 2.90 -18.17 -7.17
N ILE A 420 1.95 -19.13 -7.18
CA ILE A 420 0.62 -18.93 -6.63
C ILE A 420 0.68 -19.21 -5.13
N GLY A 421 0.25 -18.24 -4.32
CA GLY A 421 0.27 -18.30 -2.86
C GLY A 421 -1.04 -18.78 -2.25
N ALA A 422 -2.16 -18.26 -2.75
CA ALA A 422 -3.50 -18.61 -2.28
C ALA A 422 -4.54 -18.46 -3.39
N ILE A 423 -5.68 -19.11 -3.18
CA ILE A 423 -6.90 -18.97 -3.98
C ILE A 423 -8.03 -18.60 -3.05
N VAL A 424 -8.85 -17.62 -3.43
CA VAL A 424 -10.11 -17.34 -2.73
C VAL A 424 -11.27 -17.72 -3.63
N ARG A 425 -12.00 -18.73 -3.20
CA ARG A 425 -13.16 -19.31 -3.90
C ARG A 425 -14.44 -18.97 -3.14
N GLY A 426 -15.21 -18.04 -3.63
CA GLY A 426 -16.37 -17.54 -2.90
C GLY A 426 -15.98 -16.99 -1.53
N THR A 427 -16.33 -17.70 -0.44
CA THR A 427 -15.96 -17.35 0.94
C THR A 427 -14.74 -18.09 1.47
N ASP A 428 -14.28 -19.11 0.77
CA ASP A 428 -13.25 -20.03 1.23
C ASP A 428 -11.86 -19.56 0.80
N VAL A 429 -10.92 -19.64 1.70
CA VAL A 429 -9.50 -19.34 1.47
C VAL A 429 -8.75 -20.66 1.41
N LEU A 430 -8.14 -20.93 0.26
CA LEU A 430 -7.35 -22.12 -0.02
C LEU A 430 -5.88 -21.72 -0.19
N MET A 431 -5.00 -22.22 0.66
CA MET A 431 -3.56 -22.07 0.38
C MET A 431 -3.18 -22.96 -0.80
N ALA A 432 -2.44 -22.39 -1.72
CA ALA A 432 -2.12 -23.02 -2.98
C ALA A 432 -1.14 -24.21 -2.78
N HIS A 433 -1.56 -25.40 -3.10
CA HIS A 433 -0.74 -26.60 -3.19
C HIS A 433 -0.60 -27.01 -4.67
N HIS A 434 0.40 -27.87 -4.96
CA HIS A 434 0.70 -28.31 -6.33
C HIS A 434 -0.53 -28.93 -7.04
N ASP A 435 -1.37 -29.66 -6.30
CA ASP A 435 -2.57 -30.36 -6.75
C ASP A 435 -3.87 -29.53 -6.68
N THR A 436 -3.79 -28.29 -6.18
CA THR A 436 -4.95 -27.39 -6.11
C THR A 436 -5.39 -27.00 -7.51
N VAL A 437 -6.65 -27.28 -7.87
CA VAL A 437 -7.23 -26.93 -9.17
C VAL A 437 -7.88 -25.56 -9.10
N VAL A 438 -7.56 -24.70 -10.09
CA VAL A 438 -8.17 -23.38 -10.24
C VAL A 438 -9.55 -23.54 -10.89
N GLU A 439 -10.57 -22.94 -10.29
CA GLU A 439 -11.94 -22.89 -10.83
C GLU A 439 -12.28 -21.50 -11.39
N ALA A 440 -13.36 -21.43 -12.17
CA ALA A 440 -13.84 -20.15 -12.67
C ALA A 440 -14.24 -19.21 -11.51
N GLU A 441 -13.95 -17.93 -11.66
CA GLU A 441 -14.19 -16.87 -10.67
C GLU A 441 -13.35 -17.00 -9.38
N ASP A 442 -12.32 -17.86 -9.38
CA ASP A 442 -11.34 -17.88 -8.30
C ASP A 442 -10.49 -16.60 -8.33
N HIS A 443 -10.30 -15.99 -7.16
CA HIS A 443 -9.30 -14.96 -6.95
C HIS A 443 -7.95 -15.61 -6.63
N VAL A 444 -7.04 -15.56 -7.56
CA VAL A 444 -5.71 -16.18 -7.47
C VAL A 444 -4.68 -15.15 -7.05
N ILE A 445 -4.01 -15.38 -5.93
CA ILE A 445 -2.99 -14.49 -5.38
C ILE A 445 -1.62 -15.03 -5.75
N LEU A 446 -0.86 -14.24 -6.51
CA LEU A 446 0.45 -14.61 -7.05
C LEU A 446 1.55 -13.72 -6.45
N PHE A 447 2.76 -14.26 -6.39
CA PHE A 447 3.99 -13.55 -6.05
C PHE A 447 4.95 -13.59 -7.22
N LEU A 448 5.59 -12.44 -7.48
CA LEU A 448 6.58 -12.27 -8.53
C LEU A 448 7.83 -11.61 -7.94
N THR A 449 8.99 -12.23 -8.17
CA THR A 449 10.29 -11.64 -7.81
C THR A 449 10.87 -10.79 -8.91
N ASP A 450 10.26 -10.80 -10.11
CA ASP A 450 10.66 -10.01 -11.27
C ASP A 450 9.44 -9.33 -11.89
N ARG A 451 9.39 -8.01 -11.81
CA ARG A 451 8.31 -7.18 -12.38
C ARG A 451 8.15 -7.35 -13.88
N THR A 452 9.22 -7.62 -14.59
CA THR A 452 9.18 -7.80 -16.05
C THR A 452 8.30 -8.98 -16.47
N GLN A 453 7.97 -9.89 -15.54
CA GLN A 453 7.13 -11.05 -15.77
C GLN A 453 5.62 -10.76 -15.61
N ILE A 454 5.22 -9.61 -15.08
CA ILE A 454 3.80 -9.25 -14.92
C ILE A 454 3.01 -9.43 -16.21
N PRO A 455 3.45 -8.90 -17.38
CA PRO A 455 2.69 -9.09 -18.62
C PRO A 455 2.56 -10.55 -19.06
N SER A 456 3.49 -11.40 -18.65
CA SER A 456 3.44 -12.84 -18.94
C SER A 456 2.41 -13.56 -18.07
N VAL A 457 2.34 -13.21 -16.78
CA VAL A 457 1.29 -13.70 -15.87
C VAL A 457 -0.09 -13.22 -16.33
N GLU A 458 -0.22 -11.95 -16.65
CA GLU A 458 -1.45 -11.38 -17.18
C GLU A 458 -2.00 -12.15 -18.37
N ARG A 459 -1.14 -12.50 -19.34
CA ARG A 459 -1.53 -13.30 -20.51
C ARG A 459 -2.03 -14.71 -20.17
N LEU A 460 -1.69 -15.25 -19.00
CA LEU A 460 -2.21 -16.54 -18.55
C LEU A 460 -3.67 -16.45 -18.09
N PHE A 461 -4.06 -15.33 -17.51
CA PHE A 461 -5.42 -15.10 -17.00
C PHE A 461 -6.37 -14.49 -18.05
N GLN A 462 -5.84 -14.09 -19.21
CA GLN A 462 -6.68 -13.63 -20.32
C GLN A 462 -7.47 -14.78 -20.96
N VAL A 463 -8.79 -14.57 -21.12
CA VAL A 463 -9.68 -15.50 -21.80
C VAL A 463 -9.53 -15.35 -23.31
N SER A 464 -9.37 -16.44 -24.01
CA SER A 464 -9.36 -16.44 -25.49
C SER A 464 -10.78 -16.17 -25.99
N VAL A 465 -10.99 -15.04 -26.67
CA VAL A 465 -12.26 -14.78 -27.35
C VAL A 465 -12.35 -15.74 -28.54
N SER A 466 -13.13 -16.81 -28.37
CA SER A 466 -13.49 -17.70 -29.47
C SER A 466 -14.52 -16.95 -30.33
N TYR A 467 -14.12 -16.45 -31.50
CA TYR A 467 -15.08 -16.02 -32.50
C TYR A 467 -15.89 -17.26 -32.93
N MET A 468 -17.15 -17.32 -32.49
CA MET A 468 -18.19 -18.14 -33.16
C MET A 468 -18.67 -17.45 -34.42
#